data_fad9ebd7be5c1c8f19676c4c32ff0ed5
#
_entry.id   fad9ebd7be5c1c8f19676c4c32ff0ed5
#
_cell.length_a   1.000
_cell.length_b   1.000
_cell.length_c   1.000
_cell.angle_alpha   90.00
_cell.angle_beta   90.00
_cell.angle_gamma   90.00
#
_symmetry.space_group_name_H-M   'P 1'
#
loop_
_entity.id
_entity.type
_entity.pdbx_description
1 polymer ?
#
loop_
_entity_poly.entity_id
_entity_poly.type
_entity_poly.pdbx_seq_one_letter_code
_entity_poly.pdbx_strand_id
1 'polypeptide(L)'
;LENDVRWQAAKQAGETALRSGRVAAFTVAGGQGTRLGYDGPKGTFPISPIENKPLFQVFAEKIMAARRRFECDLPWYVMTSNVNHEATEAFFAENDFFGLGGGTVRFFRQGRMPAVDLEGRILMESKGAIAMSPDGHGGSMRALDRSGALSEMELKGIDLLSYFQVDNPHVQVVDPYFIGFHALSDTLMSSKMLPKA
;
A
#
# COMPACT_ATOMS: atom_id res chain seq x y z
N LEU A 1 -28.66 -0.57 -6.95
CA LEU A 1 -27.34 -0.60 -7.59
C LEU A 1 -26.83 -2.02 -7.76
N GLU A 2 -26.94 -2.89 -6.74
CA GLU A 2 -26.42 -4.27 -6.79
C GLU A 2 -27.11 -5.19 -7.80
N ASN A 3 -28.31 -4.84 -8.27
CA ASN A 3 -29.06 -5.58 -9.28
C ASN A 3 -28.80 -5.08 -10.73
N ASP A 4 -27.96 -4.09 -10.91
CA ASP A 4 -27.56 -3.63 -12.25
C ASP A 4 -26.59 -4.65 -12.88
N VAL A 5 -26.87 -5.05 -14.11
CA VAL A 5 -26.06 -6.04 -14.87
C VAL A 5 -24.57 -5.66 -14.90
N ARG A 6 -24.26 -4.36 -14.98
CA ARG A 6 -22.87 -3.88 -14.98
C ARG A 6 -22.17 -4.11 -13.64
N TRP A 7 -22.88 -3.95 -12.51
CA TRP A 7 -22.33 -4.21 -11.19
C TRP A 7 -22.09 -5.70 -10.96
N GLN A 8 -22.98 -6.55 -11.45
CA GLN A 8 -22.79 -8.00 -11.38
C GLN A 8 -21.61 -8.45 -12.25
N ALA A 9 -21.48 -7.91 -13.48
CA ALA A 9 -20.34 -8.18 -14.34
C ALA A 9 -19.03 -7.72 -13.70
N ALA A 10 -18.99 -6.52 -13.12
CA ALA A 10 -17.82 -6.00 -12.41
C ALA A 10 -17.47 -6.88 -11.21
N LYS A 11 -18.44 -7.25 -10.38
CA LYS A 11 -18.20 -8.15 -9.25
C LYS A 11 -17.56 -9.46 -9.71
N GLN A 12 -18.13 -10.10 -10.73
CA GLN A 12 -17.62 -11.36 -11.27
C GLN A 12 -16.19 -11.22 -11.81
N ALA A 13 -15.92 -10.17 -12.58
CA ALA A 13 -14.59 -9.90 -13.13
C ALA A 13 -13.56 -9.67 -12.00
N GLY A 14 -13.92 -8.91 -10.97
CA GLY A 14 -13.02 -8.67 -9.83
C GLY A 14 -12.79 -9.91 -8.97
N GLU A 15 -13.82 -10.72 -8.70
CA GLU A 15 -13.65 -11.99 -8.01
C GLU A 15 -12.78 -12.97 -8.82
N THR A 16 -12.94 -12.99 -10.14
CA THR A 16 -12.10 -13.80 -11.04
C THR A 16 -10.65 -13.34 -10.98
N ALA A 17 -10.39 -12.04 -11.04
CA ALA A 17 -9.03 -11.49 -10.93
C ALA A 17 -8.36 -11.84 -9.59
N LEU A 18 -9.13 -11.78 -8.48
CA LEU A 18 -8.64 -12.16 -7.15
C LEU A 18 -8.34 -13.67 -7.08
N ARG A 19 -9.27 -14.52 -7.48
CA ARG A 19 -9.10 -16.00 -7.44
C ARG A 19 -7.97 -16.49 -8.33
N SER A 20 -7.70 -15.80 -9.44
CA SER A 20 -6.58 -16.14 -10.34
C SER A 20 -5.23 -15.57 -9.89
N GLY A 21 -5.15 -14.92 -8.71
CA GLY A 21 -3.89 -14.40 -8.17
C GLY A 21 -3.32 -13.19 -8.91
N ARG A 22 -4.13 -12.49 -9.72
CA ARG A 22 -3.69 -11.33 -10.51
C ARG A 22 -3.58 -10.03 -9.72
N VAL A 23 -3.96 -10.02 -8.44
CA VAL A 23 -4.07 -8.82 -7.63
C VAL A 23 -3.04 -8.81 -6.52
N ALA A 24 -2.39 -7.67 -6.27
CA ALA A 24 -1.59 -7.42 -5.08
C ALA A 24 -2.11 -6.20 -4.31
N ALA A 25 -1.92 -6.22 -3.01
CA ALA A 25 -2.13 -5.06 -2.14
C ALA A 25 -0.86 -4.20 -2.12
N PHE A 26 -1.01 -2.89 -2.24
CA PHE A 26 0.12 -1.96 -2.18
C PHE A 26 -0.18 -0.80 -1.23
N THR A 27 0.61 -0.67 -0.17
CA THR A 27 0.44 0.37 0.86
C THR A 27 1.61 1.34 0.86
N VAL A 28 1.31 2.64 0.83
CA VAL A 28 2.30 3.68 1.10
C VAL A 28 2.31 3.99 2.59
N ALA A 29 3.43 3.67 3.24
CA ALA A 29 3.60 3.73 4.69
C ALA A 29 4.89 4.45 5.13
N GLY A 30 5.39 5.41 4.34
CA GLY A 30 6.61 6.16 4.64
C GLY A 30 6.45 7.24 5.73
N GLY A 31 5.23 7.51 6.19
CA GLY A 31 4.93 8.56 7.17
C GLY A 31 5.25 8.17 8.61
N GLN A 32 5.63 9.18 9.41
CA GLN A 32 5.78 9.09 10.87
C GLN A 32 4.48 9.49 11.58
N GLY A 33 4.30 9.00 12.80
CA GLY A 33 3.14 9.27 13.66
C GLY A 33 3.16 10.63 14.37
N THR A 34 4.12 11.49 14.09
CA THR A 34 4.37 12.75 14.83
C THR A 34 3.14 13.66 14.97
N ARG A 35 2.32 13.76 13.91
CA ARG A 35 1.06 14.54 13.95
C ARG A 35 0.00 13.92 14.87
N LEU A 36 0.17 12.66 15.24
CA LEU A 36 -0.69 11.92 16.18
C LEU A 36 -0.12 11.92 17.60
N GLY A 37 0.99 12.65 17.84
CA GLY A 37 1.72 12.60 19.09
C GLY A 37 2.40 11.26 19.35
N TYR A 38 2.68 10.49 18.30
CA TYR A 38 3.24 9.14 18.39
C TYR A 38 4.66 9.11 17.81
N ASP A 39 5.59 8.56 18.59
CA ASP A 39 6.98 8.39 18.17
C ASP A 39 7.17 7.01 17.54
N GLY A 40 7.13 6.98 16.23
CA GLY A 40 7.27 5.77 15.43
C GLY A 40 6.59 5.82 14.06
N PRO A 41 6.71 4.74 13.27
CA PRO A 41 6.02 4.62 11.99
C PRO A 41 4.51 4.74 12.15
N LYS A 42 3.83 5.51 11.30
CA LYS A 42 2.37 5.71 11.41
C LYS A 42 1.59 4.40 11.39
N GLY A 43 2.06 3.40 10.63
CA GLY A 43 1.41 2.07 10.56
C GLY A 43 1.42 1.27 11.86
N THR A 44 2.30 1.60 12.80
CA THR A 44 2.35 0.96 14.12
C THR A 44 1.46 1.64 15.17
N PHE A 45 0.82 2.77 14.78
CA PHE A 45 -0.08 3.50 15.68
C PHE A 45 -1.33 2.67 15.99
N PRO A 46 -1.69 2.49 17.28
CA PRO A 46 -2.89 1.77 17.71
C PRO A 46 -4.14 2.60 17.37
N ILE A 47 -4.97 2.10 16.45
CA ILE A 47 -6.17 2.79 15.96
C ILE A 47 -7.47 2.16 16.48
N SER A 48 -7.46 0.88 16.81
CA SER A 48 -8.66 0.20 17.29
C SER A 48 -8.98 0.64 18.74
N PRO A 49 -10.20 1.16 18.99
CA PRO A 49 -10.53 1.75 20.30
C PRO A 49 -10.66 0.72 21.43
N ILE A 50 -10.86 -0.55 21.13
CA ILE A 50 -11.07 -1.60 22.13
C ILE A 50 -9.83 -2.50 22.26
N GLU A 51 -9.31 -2.98 21.14
CA GLU A 51 -8.23 -3.97 21.11
C GLU A 51 -6.86 -3.33 20.91
N ASN A 52 -6.78 -2.01 20.74
CA ASN A 52 -5.56 -1.25 20.47
C ASN A 52 -4.74 -1.80 19.28
N LYS A 53 -5.42 -2.39 18.29
CA LYS A 53 -4.75 -2.91 17.11
C LYS A 53 -4.08 -1.80 16.32
N PRO A 54 -2.81 -1.95 15.94
CA PRO A 54 -2.15 -1.01 15.06
C PRO A 54 -2.72 -1.06 13.64
N LEU A 55 -2.53 0.02 12.89
CA LEU A 55 -3.00 0.12 11.49
C LEU A 55 -2.52 -1.06 10.63
N PHE A 56 -1.27 -1.46 10.76
CA PHE A 56 -0.73 -2.61 10.01
C PHE A 56 -1.47 -3.91 10.32
N GLN A 57 -1.81 -4.15 11.59
CA GLN A 57 -2.61 -5.34 11.95
C GLN A 57 -3.99 -5.30 11.34
N VAL A 58 -4.66 -4.14 11.35
CA VAL A 58 -5.98 -3.97 10.74
C VAL A 58 -5.94 -4.30 9.25
N PHE A 59 -4.90 -3.86 8.53
CA PHE A 59 -4.75 -4.20 7.12
C PHE A 59 -4.39 -5.66 6.89
N ALA A 60 -3.51 -6.23 7.71
CA ALA A 60 -3.16 -7.65 7.67
C ALA A 60 -4.40 -8.54 7.83
N GLU A 61 -5.27 -8.22 8.79
CA GLU A 61 -6.53 -8.94 9.01
C GLU A 61 -7.47 -8.83 7.81
N LYS A 62 -7.55 -7.67 7.17
CA LYS A 62 -8.33 -7.49 5.92
C LYS A 62 -7.77 -8.32 4.77
N ILE A 63 -6.44 -8.37 4.62
CA ILE A 63 -5.76 -9.19 3.62
C ILE A 63 -6.02 -10.68 3.88
N MET A 64 -5.88 -11.14 5.12
CA MET A 64 -6.18 -12.52 5.48
C MET A 64 -7.65 -12.89 5.21
N ALA A 65 -8.59 -11.99 5.54
CA ALA A 65 -10.00 -12.21 5.26
C ALA A 65 -10.26 -12.33 3.75
N ALA A 66 -9.61 -11.50 2.93
CA ALA A 66 -9.69 -11.57 1.48
C ALA A 66 -9.09 -12.88 0.94
N ARG A 67 -7.89 -13.28 1.39
CA ARG A 67 -7.25 -14.55 1.02
C ARG A 67 -8.16 -15.75 1.29
N ARG A 68 -8.79 -15.78 2.48
CA ARG A 68 -9.74 -16.85 2.84
C ARG A 68 -10.99 -16.83 1.97
N ARG A 69 -11.57 -15.63 1.75
CA ARG A 69 -12.81 -15.48 1.00
C ARG A 69 -12.67 -15.86 -0.47
N PHE A 70 -11.55 -15.50 -1.08
CA PHE A 70 -11.31 -15.70 -2.51
C PHE A 70 -10.42 -16.90 -2.81
N GLU A 71 -9.92 -17.57 -1.75
CA GLU A 71 -9.02 -18.74 -1.87
C GLU A 71 -7.80 -18.44 -2.77
N CYS A 72 -7.17 -17.28 -2.55
CA CYS A 72 -6.11 -16.77 -3.41
C CYS A 72 -4.87 -16.35 -2.62
N ASP A 73 -3.75 -16.31 -3.30
CA ASP A 73 -2.59 -15.56 -2.84
C ASP A 73 -2.83 -14.06 -3.09
N LEU A 74 -2.60 -13.27 -2.07
CA LEU A 74 -2.71 -11.81 -2.11
C LEU A 74 -1.45 -11.23 -1.46
N PRO A 75 -0.38 -11.04 -2.21
CA PRO A 75 0.85 -10.47 -1.67
C PRO A 75 0.66 -9.00 -1.31
N TRP A 76 1.37 -8.56 -0.28
CA TRP A 76 1.28 -7.22 0.25
C TRP A 76 2.62 -6.49 0.12
N TYR A 77 2.66 -5.46 -0.71
CA TYR A 77 3.82 -4.60 -0.93
C TYR A 77 3.68 -3.34 -0.06
N VAL A 78 4.68 -3.09 0.79
CA VAL A 78 4.67 -1.97 1.75
C VAL A 78 5.82 -1.03 1.43
N MET A 79 5.49 0.15 0.92
CA MET A 79 6.48 1.20 0.67
C MET A 79 6.72 2.02 1.94
N THR A 80 7.93 1.95 2.45
CA THR A 80 8.41 2.67 3.63
C THR A 80 9.29 3.86 3.23
N SER A 81 9.69 4.66 4.22
CA SER A 81 10.73 5.69 4.05
C SER A 81 12.07 5.20 4.59
N ASN A 82 13.15 5.91 4.26
CA ASN A 82 14.46 5.63 4.85
C ASN A 82 14.48 5.79 6.37
N VAL A 83 13.57 6.62 6.91
CA VAL A 83 13.51 6.90 8.36
C VAL A 83 12.81 5.79 9.12
N ASN A 84 11.84 5.11 8.52
CA ASN A 84 10.98 4.15 9.22
C ASN A 84 11.06 2.72 8.71
N HIS A 85 11.92 2.43 7.76
CA HIS A 85 12.01 1.12 7.13
C HIS A 85 12.35 0.02 8.11
N GLU A 86 13.51 0.13 8.79
CA GLU A 86 13.98 -0.88 9.74
C GLU A 86 13.00 -1.05 10.91
N ALA A 87 12.45 0.05 11.43
CA ALA A 87 11.46 -0.02 12.51
C ALA A 87 10.16 -0.70 12.05
N THR A 88 9.75 -0.50 10.78
CA THR A 88 8.58 -1.17 10.23
C THR A 88 8.83 -2.66 10.03
N GLU A 89 9.97 -3.06 9.47
CA GLU A 89 10.33 -4.48 9.30
C GLU A 89 10.42 -5.21 10.64
N ALA A 90 11.10 -4.60 11.63
CA ALA A 90 11.20 -5.14 12.98
C ALA A 90 9.83 -5.34 13.61
N PHE A 91 8.95 -4.35 13.49
CA PHE A 91 7.60 -4.42 14.01
C PHE A 91 6.77 -5.57 13.39
N PHE A 92 6.89 -5.81 12.10
CA PHE A 92 6.23 -6.96 11.49
C PHE A 92 6.81 -8.29 11.98
N ALA A 93 8.14 -8.38 12.09
CA ALA A 93 8.82 -9.58 12.58
C ALA A 93 8.44 -9.91 14.03
N GLU A 94 8.42 -8.90 14.91
CA GLU A 94 8.01 -9.03 16.32
C GLU A 94 6.55 -9.47 16.49
N ASN A 95 5.70 -9.18 15.51
CA ASN A 95 4.28 -9.57 15.51
C ASN A 95 3.99 -10.76 14.57
N ASP A 96 4.99 -11.57 14.23
CA ASP A 96 4.84 -12.74 13.36
C ASP A 96 4.08 -12.43 12.06
N PHE A 97 4.37 -11.25 11.46
CA PHE A 97 3.69 -10.76 10.26
C PHE A 97 2.15 -10.80 10.38
N PHE A 98 1.63 -10.72 11.59
CA PHE A 98 0.19 -10.81 11.91
C PHE A 98 -0.46 -12.09 11.35
N GLY A 99 0.29 -13.18 11.24
CA GLY A 99 -0.17 -14.45 10.70
C GLY A 99 -0.24 -14.54 9.16
N LEU A 100 0.22 -13.51 8.44
CA LEU A 100 0.29 -13.54 6.97
C LEU A 100 1.42 -14.43 6.44
N GLY A 101 2.47 -14.62 7.24
CA GLY A 101 3.73 -15.24 6.83
C GLY A 101 4.67 -14.25 6.13
N GLY A 102 5.97 -14.32 6.46
CA GLY A 102 6.97 -13.37 5.97
C GLY A 102 7.13 -13.34 4.44
N GLY A 103 6.81 -14.42 3.74
CA GLY A 103 6.86 -14.47 2.28
C GLY A 103 5.70 -13.76 1.58
N THR A 104 4.65 -13.36 2.33
CA THR A 104 3.50 -12.63 1.78
C THR A 104 3.73 -11.12 1.75
N VAL A 105 4.55 -10.60 2.68
CA VAL A 105 4.80 -9.16 2.83
C VAL A 105 6.17 -8.81 2.27
N ARG A 106 6.22 -7.81 1.41
CA ARG A 106 7.47 -7.29 0.84
C ARG A 106 7.60 -5.81 1.15
N PHE A 107 8.70 -5.44 1.80
CA PHE A 107 9.04 -4.05 2.09
C PHE A 107 10.01 -3.50 1.05
N PHE A 108 9.86 -2.22 0.73
CA PHE A 108 10.80 -1.46 -0.09
C PHE A 108 10.73 0.02 0.27
N ARG A 109 11.83 0.73 -0.01
CA ARG A 109 11.94 2.15 0.35
C ARG A 109 11.48 3.04 -0.78
N GLN A 110 10.78 4.12 -0.45
CA GLN A 110 10.48 5.20 -1.38
C GLN A 110 11.76 5.90 -1.84
N GLY A 111 11.70 6.52 -3.01
CA GLY A 111 12.78 7.33 -3.53
C GLY A 111 12.97 8.63 -2.75
N ARG A 112 14.10 9.29 -3.00
CA ARG A 112 14.44 10.60 -2.45
C ARG A 112 14.91 11.51 -3.56
N MET A 113 14.66 12.81 -3.40
CA MET A 113 15.13 13.86 -4.31
C MET A 113 15.76 14.98 -3.50
N PRO A 114 16.72 15.74 -4.06
CA PRO A 114 17.27 16.92 -3.41
C PRO A 114 16.18 17.92 -3.04
N ALA A 115 16.21 18.43 -1.82
CA ALA A 115 15.38 19.56 -1.44
C ALA A 115 15.96 20.86 -2.04
N VAL A 116 15.08 21.75 -2.50
CA VAL A 116 15.45 23.02 -3.06
C VAL A 116 14.72 24.17 -2.35
N ASP A 117 15.30 25.36 -2.37
CA ASP A 117 14.64 26.58 -1.92
C ASP A 117 13.68 27.13 -2.99
N LEU A 118 13.05 28.27 -2.70
CA LEU A 118 12.08 28.88 -3.60
C LEU A 118 12.70 29.39 -4.92
N GLU A 119 14.03 29.60 -4.95
CA GLU A 119 14.78 29.99 -6.12
C GLU A 119 15.36 28.79 -6.88
N GLY A 120 15.07 27.55 -6.44
CA GLY A 120 15.51 26.31 -7.08
C GLY A 120 16.94 25.88 -6.73
N ARG A 121 17.58 26.47 -5.72
CA ARG A 121 18.94 26.10 -5.28
C ARG A 121 18.88 24.92 -4.34
N ILE A 122 19.77 23.95 -4.51
CA ILE A 122 19.84 22.75 -3.66
C ILE A 122 20.19 23.14 -2.21
N LEU A 123 19.38 22.66 -1.28
CA LEU A 123 19.65 22.84 0.15
C LEU A 123 20.66 21.80 0.65
N MET A 124 21.50 22.23 1.57
CA MET A 124 22.47 21.38 2.24
C MET A 124 21.99 21.04 3.65
N GLU A 125 22.06 19.78 4.03
CA GLU A 125 21.84 19.33 5.41
C GLU A 125 23.08 19.59 6.28
N SER A 126 24.26 19.44 5.69
CA SER A 126 25.57 19.76 6.28
C SER A 126 26.58 20.08 5.19
N LYS A 127 27.84 20.46 5.57
CA LYS A 127 28.89 20.78 4.62
C LYS A 127 29.17 19.74 3.53
N GLY A 128 28.89 18.47 3.79
CA GLY A 128 29.14 17.37 2.86
C GLY A 128 27.89 16.59 2.46
N ALA A 129 26.68 17.02 2.86
CA ALA A 129 25.45 16.30 2.62
C ALA A 129 24.35 17.20 2.07
N ILE A 130 23.71 16.76 0.99
CA ILE A 130 22.55 17.41 0.40
C ILE A 130 21.32 17.06 1.25
N ALA A 131 20.50 18.07 1.56
CA ALA A 131 19.19 17.83 2.17
C ALA A 131 18.29 17.08 1.17
N MET A 132 17.76 15.93 1.59
CA MET A 132 16.97 15.06 0.76
C MET A 132 15.52 15.00 1.27
N SER A 133 14.56 15.13 0.36
CA SER A 133 13.14 14.94 0.61
C SER A 133 12.63 13.66 -0.02
N PRO A 134 11.61 13.01 0.56
CA PRO A 134 10.95 11.90 -0.12
C PRO A 134 10.32 12.38 -1.43
N ASP A 135 10.32 11.54 -2.45
CA ASP A 135 9.67 11.81 -3.74
C ASP A 135 8.13 11.56 -3.71
N GLY A 136 7.62 11.19 -2.54
CA GLY A 136 6.19 11.06 -2.25
C GLY A 136 5.50 9.97 -3.07
N HIS A 137 4.20 10.16 -3.26
CA HIS A 137 3.36 9.21 -4.00
C HIS A 137 3.72 9.10 -5.48
N GLY A 138 4.21 10.19 -6.08
CA GLY A 138 4.65 10.22 -7.49
C GLY A 138 5.83 9.30 -7.76
N GLY A 139 6.68 9.06 -6.75
CA GLY A 139 7.82 8.16 -6.83
C GLY A 139 7.48 6.67 -6.67
N SER A 140 6.23 6.31 -6.32
CA SER A 140 5.84 4.94 -5.95
C SER A 140 6.14 3.91 -7.03
N MET A 141 5.79 4.19 -8.27
CA MET A 141 6.01 3.26 -9.40
C MET A 141 7.50 3.07 -9.66
N ARG A 142 8.29 4.15 -9.58
CA ARG A 142 9.74 4.07 -9.70
C ARG A 142 10.37 3.28 -8.55
N ALA A 143 9.83 3.40 -7.34
CA ALA A 143 10.30 2.63 -6.18
C ALA A 143 9.98 1.14 -6.32
N LEU A 144 8.80 0.78 -6.83
CA LEU A 144 8.43 -0.60 -7.17
C LEU A 144 9.38 -1.19 -8.22
N ASP A 145 9.67 -0.45 -9.28
CA ASP A 145 10.60 -0.87 -10.33
C ASP A 145 12.01 -1.09 -9.77
N ARG A 146 12.58 -0.08 -9.11
CA ARG A 146 13.94 -0.16 -8.55
C ARG A 146 14.14 -1.24 -7.49
N SER A 147 13.09 -1.58 -6.76
CA SER A 147 13.13 -2.66 -5.77
C SER A 147 13.05 -4.06 -6.39
N GLY A 148 12.78 -4.16 -7.69
CA GLY A 148 12.50 -5.41 -8.39
C GLY A 148 11.09 -5.96 -8.12
N ALA A 149 10.24 -5.20 -7.43
CA ALA A 149 8.88 -5.65 -7.11
C ALA A 149 8.02 -5.81 -8.36
N LEU A 150 8.16 -4.93 -9.37
CA LEU A 150 7.42 -5.07 -10.62
C LEU A 150 7.80 -6.35 -11.37
N SER A 151 9.09 -6.68 -11.46
CA SER A 151 9.55 -7.92 -12.09
C SER A 151 9.04 -9.16 -11.34
N GLU A 152 9.00 -9.11 -10.01
CA GLU A 152 8.41 -10.19 -9.21
C GLU A 152 6.91 -10.33 -9.46
N MET A 153 6.17 -9.23 -9.55
CA MET A 153 4.74 -9.24 -9.88
C MET A 153 4.49 -9.84 -11.26
N GLU A 154 5.27 -9.46 -12.25
CA GLU A 154 5.19 -10.00 -13.61
C GLU A 154 5.41 -11.52 -13.62
N LEU A 155 6.43 -12.01 -12.94
CA LEU A 155 6.70 -13.46 -12.81
C LEU A 155 5.58 -14.22 -12.10
N LYS A 156 4.84 -13.56 -11.21
CA LYS A 156 3.68 -14.13 -10.51
C LYS A 156 2.37 -13.96 -11.27
N GLY A 157 2.36 -13.29 -12.42
CA GLY A 157 1.15 -12.99 -13.19
C GLY A 157 0.26 -11.94 -12.53
N ILE A 158 0.82 -11.09 -11.66
CA ILE A 158 0.11 -9.99 -11.00
C ILE A 158 0.15 -8.77 -11.92
N ASP A 159 -1.00 -8.31 -12.35
CA ASP A 159 -1.17 -7.16 -13.23
C ASP A 159 -2.10 -6.06 -12.67
N LEU A 160 -2.67 -6.29 -11.49
CA LEU A 160 -3.56 -5.37 -10.81
C LEU A 160 -3.03 -5.01 -9.41
N LEU A 161 -2.87 -3.71 -9.15
CA LEU A 161 -2.45 -3.21 -7.84
C LEU A 161 -3.60 -2.49 -7.13
N SER A 162 -4.02 -3.00 -5.98
CA SER A 162 -4.89 -2.27 -5.08
C SER A 162 -4.07 -1.35 -4.19
N TYR A 163 -4.00 -0.07 -4.59
CA TYR A 163 -3.21 0.97 -3.91
C TYR A 163 -4.00 1.67 -2.82
N PHE A 164 -3.38 1.84 -1.65
CA PHE A 164 -3.94 2.61 -0.55
C PHE A 164 -2.87 3.22 0.38
N GLN A 165 -3.28 4.21 1.17
CA GLN A 165 -2.42 4.86 2.14
C GLN A 165 -2.62 4.25 3.53
N VAL A 166 -1.54 4.21 4.32
CA VAL A 166 -1.55 3.64 5.67
C VAL A 166 -2.46 4.38 6.65
N ASP A 167 -2.76 5.64 6.41
CA ASP A 167 -3.59 6.48 7.29
C ASP A 167 -5.10 6.44 6.97
N ASN A 168 -5.52 5.57 6.07
CA ASN A 168 -6.94 5.34 5.82
C ASN A 168 -7.40 3.96 6.37
N PRO A 169 -7.77 3.85 7.65
CA PRO A 169 -8.18 2.58 8.25
C PRO A 169 -9.47 2.01 7.67
N HIS A 170 -10.30 2.84 7.02
CA HIS A 170 -11.58 2.44 6.45
C HIS A 170 -11.47 1.88 5.03
N VAL A 171 -10.29 1.94 4.42
CA VAL A 171 -10.13 1.42 3.06
C VAL A 171 -10.47 -0.08 2.99
N GLN A 172 -11.22 -0.47 1.98
CA GLN A 172 -11.30 -1.86 1.56
C GLN A 172 -10.03 -2.18 0.79
N VAL A 173 -9.13 -2.95 1.42
CA VAL A 173 -7.81 -3.30 0.84
C VAL A 173 -7.98 -3.90 -0.54
N VAL A 174 -8.98 -4.76 -0.72
CA VAL A 174 -9.43 -5.25 -2.02
C VAL A 174 -10.95 -5.20 -2.09
N ASP A 175 -11.46 -4.54 -3.12
CA ASP A 175 -12.88 -4.43 -3.39
C ASP A 175 -13.17 -5.06 -4.75
N PRO A 176 -13.84 -6.22 -4.80
CA PRO A 176 -14.07 -6.92 -6.06
C PRO A 176 -14.87 -6.09 -7.08
N TYR A 177 -15.76 -5.22 -6.63
CA TYR A 177 -16.47 -4.33 -7.55
C TYR A 177 -15.52 -3.33 -8.21
N PHE A 178 -14.68 -2.67 -7.41
CA PHE A 178 -13.75 -1.67 -7.93
C PHE A 178 -12.68 -2.29 -8.83
N ILE A 179 -12.11 -3.42 -8.41
CA ILE A 179 -11.15 -4.20 -9.20
C ILE A 179 -11.80 -4.65 -10.51
N GLY A 180 -13.05 -5.10 -10.44
CA GLY A 180 -13.77 -5.57 -11.62
C GLY A 180 -14.12 -4.44 -12.60
N PHE A 181 -14.57 -3.29 -12.12
CA PHE A 181 -14.78 -2.13 -12.98
C PHE A 181 -13.48 -1.70 -13.66
N HIS A 182 -12.36 -1.72 -12.93
CA HIS A 182 -11.06 -1.45 -13.52
C HIS A 182 -10.67 -2.50 -14.58
N ALA A 183 -10.81 -3.79 -14.27
CA ALA A 183 -10.47 -4.88 -15.18
C ALA A 183 -11.33 -4.91 -16.47
N LEU A 184 -12.56 -4.41 -16.40
CA LEU A 184 -13.46 -4.29 -17.55
C LEU A 184 -13.27 -2.99 -18.34
N SER A 185 -12.53 -2.03 -17.79
CA SER A 185 -12.21 -0.78 -18.48
C SER A 185 -10.83 -0.88 -19.13
N ASP A 186 -10.67 -0.26 -20.28
CA ASP A 186 -9.37 -0.15 -20.94
C ASP A 186 -8.59 1.06 -20.38
N THR A 187 -8.33 1.03 -19.06
CA THR A 187 -7.66 2.11 -18.33
C THR A 187 -6.48 1.59 -17.53
N LEU A 188 -5.41 2.40 -17.47
CA LEU A 188 -4.20 2.06 -16.69
C LEU A 188 -4.36 2.39 -15.20
N MET A 189 -5.28 3.30 -14.84
CA MET A 189 -5.50 3.73 -13.47
C MET A 189 -6.97 4.08 -13.24
N SER A 190 -7.48 3.64 -12.09
CA SER A 190 -8.82 4.01 -11.60
C SER A 190 -8.73 4.52 -10.18
N SER A 191 -9.64 5.43 -9.79
CA SER A 191 -9.71 5.95 -8.43
C SER A 191 -11.16 6.06 -7.96
N LYS A 192 -11.37 5.86 -6.64
CA LYS A 192 -12.63 6.20 -5.98
C LYS A 192 -12.55 7.66 -5.53
N MET A 193 -13.54 8.43 -5.88
CA MET A 193 -13.61 9.84 -5.49
C MET A 193 -14.92 10.13 -4.75
N LEU A 194 -14.83 11.03 -3.79
CA LEU A 194 -16.00 11.62 -3.14
C LEU A 194 -16.13 13.07 -3.60
N PRO A 195 -17.36 13.56 -3.87
CA PRO A 195 -17.57 14.98 -4.11
C PRO A 195 -17.09 15.77 -2.90
N LYS A 196 -16.47 16.91 -3.14
CA LYS A 196 -16.16 17.85 -2.06
C LYS A 196 -17.49 18.42 -1.55
N ALA A 197 -17.72 18.29 -0.23
CA ALA A 197 -18.87 18.92 0.43
C ALA A 197 -18.73 20.43 0.48
#